data_f243a8cc82ab030a36380d86eada6506
#
_entry.id   f243a8cc82ab030a36380d86eada6506
#
_cell.length_a   1.000
_cell.length_b   1.000
_cell.length_c   1.000
_cell.angle_alpha   90.00
_cell.angle_beta   90.00
_cell.angle_gamma   90.00
#
_symmetry.space_group_name_H-M   'P 1'
#
loop_
_entity.id
_entity.type
_entity.pdbx_description
1 polymer ?
#
loop_
_entity_poly.entity_id
_entity_poly.type
_entity_poly.pdbx_seq_one_letter_code
_entity_poly.pdbx_strand_id
1 'polypeptide(L)'
;VVVVGGSLSLFAWRGASLQRDSNHGPFSREMFLLLNNLFLLTATVVVLLGTLFPLIADALALGKFSVGPPYFNLLFVPLTLLLLFFMGIGPATNWKKQSVDVILLPLRKVLLAAVIIAIALPLAFFGNWPWQVGLTVGLCAWVFGSQLVDIARKSQNASTRIKGLSRLTRSYWGMQLAHLGLLVTVLGVAFTSAYSIGKDVRLAPGESITVNGYAFRFDGVQDHQGPNYVAQRGTLEVSHDGFVEVLHPEKRIYRVQQSPMTEAAITGNTFRDLYVALGEPLDAGAWAVRIYHKPMIRWIWFGALMMALGGLLSMLDKRYRLKAAGGR
;
A
#
# COMPACT_ATOMS: atom_id res chain seq x y z
N VAL A 1 16.18 1.61 19.28
CA VAL A 1 17.54 1.20 19.71
C VAL A 1 17.53 -0.23 20.22
N VAL A 2 16.70 -0.60 21.22
CA VAL A 2 16.70 -1.95 21.85
C VAL A 2 16.45 -3.08 20.85
N VAL A 3 15.44 -2.95 19.99
CA VAL A 3 15.08 -3.99 18.99
C VAL A 3 16.20 -4.15 17.96
N VAL A 4 16.68 -3.06 17.37
CA VAL A 4 17.71 -3.10 16.33
C VAL A 4 19.04 -3.56 16.92
N GLY A 5 19.47 -2.97 18.05
CA GLY A 5 20.70 -3.34 18.72
C GLY A 5 20.69 -4.79 19.21
N GLY A 6 19.58 -5.24 19.79
CA GLY A 6 19.41 -6.64 20.22
C GLY A 6 19.43 -7.62 19.06
N SER A 7 18.78 -7.31 17.94
CA SER A 7 18.78 -8.15 16.73
C SER A 7 20.19 -8.25 16.11
N LEU A 8 20.91 -7.13 15.98
CA LEU A 8 22.28 -7.12 15.46
C LEU A 8 23.25 -7.87 16.37
N SER A 9 23.13 -7.70 17.70
CA SER A 9 23.95 -8.42 18.68
C SER A 9 23.69 -9.92 18.64
N LEU A 10 22.43 -10.32 18.53
CA LEU A 10 22.05 -11.73 18.39
C LEU A 10 22.57 -12.34 17.09
N PHE A 11 22.49 -11.59 15.99
CA PHE A 11 23.04 -12.01 14.70
C PHE A 11 24.56 -12.15 14.75
N ALA A 12 25.27 -11.16 15.31
CA ALA A 12 26.73 -11.24 15.47
C ALA A 12 27.14 -12.44 16.31
N TRP A 13 26.39 -12.75 17.37
CA TRP A 13 26.67 -13.88 18.26
C TRP A 13 26.39 -15.25 17.60
N ARG A 14 25.27 -15.36 16.86
CA ARG A 14 24.80 -16.62 16.29
C ARG A 14 25.10 -16.78 14.80
N GLY A 15 25.53 -15.75 14.10
CA GLY A 15 25.70 -15.74 12.64
C GLY A 15 26.67 -16.81 12.14
N ALA A 16 27.79 -17.02 12.83
CA ALA A 16 28.75 -18.03 12.46
C ALA A 16 28.19 -19.48 12.53
N SER A 17 27.29 -19.75 13.46
CA SER A 17 26.63 -21.07 13.59
C SER A 17 25.55 -21.34 12.53
N LEU A 18 25.16 -20.31 11.77
CA LEU A 18 24.18 -20.41 10.69
C LEU A 18 24.83 -20.60 9.31
N GLN A 19 26.17 -20.53 9.22
CA GLN A 19 26.89 -20.83 7.98
C GLN A 19 26.67 -22.30 7.60
N ARG A 20 25.93 -22.51 6.55
CA ARG A 20 25.71 -23.82 5.92
C ARG A 20 26.38 -23.81 4.56
N ASP A 21 27.07 -24.86 4.19
CA ASP A 21 27.57 -25.03 2.83
C ASP A 21 26.41 -24.94 1.83
N SER A 22 26.37 -23.86 1.08
CA SER A 22 25.27 -23.53 0.20
C SER A 22 25.62 -23.81 -1.25
N ASN A 23 25.38 -25.04 -1.68
CA ASN A 23 25.45 -25.37 -3.10
C ASN A 23 24.08 -25.02 -3.76
N HIS A 24 23.79 -23.70 -3.86
CA HIS A 24 22.52 -23.20 -4.38
C HIS A 24 22.59 -23.01 -5.89
N GLY A 25 21.59 -23.50 -6.62
CA GLY A 25 21.43 -23.18 -8.04
C GLY A 25 20.86 -21.76 -8.22
N PRO A 26 21.14 -21.08 -9.36
CA PRO A 26 20.67 -19.72 -9.62
C PRO A 26 19.12 -19.61 -9.68
N PHE A 27 18.42 -20.70 -9.93
CA PHE A 27 16.95 -20.78 -9.95
C PHE A 27 16.40 -21.62 -8.80
N SER A 28 16.93 -21.39 -7.59
CA SER A 28 16.46 -22.05 -6.36
C SER A 28 15.60 -21.10 -5.53
N ARG A 29 14.76 -21.66 -4.67
CA ARG A 29 13.94 -20.88 -3.73
C ARG A 29 14.78 -20.03 -2.79
N GLU A 30 15.94 -20.53 -2.40
CA GLU A 30 16.92 -19.80 -1.59
C GLU A 30 17.38 -18.52 -2.29
N MET A 31 17.71 -18.59 -3.60
CA MET A 31 18.12 -17.43 -4.38
C MET A 31 16.99 -16.38 -4.45
N PHE A 32 15.75 -16.80 -4.68
CA PHE A 32 14.61 -15.85 -4.70
C PHE A 32 14.35 -15.23 -3.33
N LEU A 33 14.57 -15.96 -2.22
CA LEU A 33 14.51 -15.39 -0.87
C LEU A 33 15.65 -14.39 -0.61
N LEU A 34 16.85 -14.67 -1.08
CA LEU A 34 17.97 -13.72 -0.99
C LEU A 34 17.70 -12.44 -1.79
N LEU A 35 17.19 -12.56 -3.02
CA LEU A 35 16.79 -11.41 -3.84
C LEU A 35 15.68 -10.60 -3.16
N ASN A 36 14.67 -11.27 -2.59
CA ASN A 36 13.61 -10.62 -1.83
C ASN A 36 14.19 -9.82 -0.66
N ASN A 37 15.08 -10.41 0.13
CA ASN A 37 15.71 -9.75 1.26
C ASN A 37 16.60 -8.57 0.81
N LEU A 38 17.31 -8.72 -0.30
CA LEU A 38 18.11 -7.65 -0.88
C LEU A 38 17.24 -6.46 -1.29
N PHE A 39 16.14 -6.70 -2.00
CA PHE A 39 15.22 -5.61 -2.40
C PHE A 39 14.58 -4.93 -1.20
N LEU A 40 14.14 -5.69 -0.19
CA LEU A 40 13.56 -5.14 1.02
C LEU A 40 14.58 -4.33 1.83
N LEU A 41 15.81 -4.82 1.96
CA LEU A 41 16.89 -4.10 2.64
C LEU A 41 17.21 -2.80 1.89
N THR A 42 17.38 -2.87 0.57
CA THR A 42 17.63 -1.69 -0.27
C THR A 42 16.51 -0.67 -0.14
N ALA A 43 15.24 -1.10 -0.21
CA ALA A 43 14.09 -0.23 -0.01
C ALA A 43 14.09 0.42 1.39
N THR A 44 14.42 -0.34 2.43
CA THR A 44 14.55 0.18 3.80
C THR A 44 15.63 1.25 3.91
N VAL A 45 16.81 1.01 3.33
CA VAL A 45 17.91 1.99 3.31
C VAL A 45 17.51 3.25 2.54
N VAL A 46 16.88 3.11 1.38
CA VAL A 46 16.38 4.24 0.58
C VAL A 46 15.41 5.10 1.38
N VAL A 47 14.42 4.48 2.02
CA VAL A 47 13.43 5.21 2.85
C VAL A 47 14.11 5.87 4.05
N LEU A 48 15.00 5.14 4.73
CA LEU A 48 15.73 5.66 5.89
C LEU A 48 16.59 6.87 5.53
N LEU A 49 17.36 6.79 4.45
CA LEU A 49 18.17 7.91 3.96
C LEU A 49 17.30 9.11 3.57
N GLY A 50 16.20 8.89 2.82
CA GLY A 50 15.29 9.98 2.43
C GLY A 50 14.63 10.67 3.60
N THR A 51 14.31 9.94 4.67
CA THR A 51 13.66 10.49 5.86
C THR A 51 14.65 11.16 6.83
N LEU A 52 15.86 10.62 7.00
CA LEU A 52 16.86 11.13 7.93
C LEU A 52 17.75 12.21 7.32
N PHE A 53 17.94 12.21 6.00
CA PHE A 53 18.84 13.16 5.35
C PHE A 53 18.54 14.64 5.66
N PRO A 54 17.27 15.13 5.61
CA PRO A 54 16.96 16.50 5.99
C PRO A 54 17.34 16.84 7.44
N LEU A 55 17.13 15.90 8.36
CA LEU A 55 17.45 16.07 9.78
C LEU A 55 18.97 16.12 10.01
N ILE A 56 19.71 15.25 9.35
CA ILE A 56 21.17 15.20 9.42
C ILE A 56 21.79 16.48 8.81
N ALA A 57 21.28 16.91 7.66
CA ALA A 57 21.75 18.11 6.99
C ALA A 57 21.50 19.37 7.83
N ASP A 58 20.34 19.49 8.46
CA ASP A 58 20.01 20.60 9.38
C ASP A 58 20.92 20.58 10.62
N ALA A 59 21.12 19.42 11.23
CA ALA A 59 22.00 19.24 12.39
C ALA A 59 23.48 19.57 12.09
N LEU A 60 23.92 19.34 10.86
CA LEU A 60 25.29 19.66 10.41
C LEU A 60 25.40 21.08 9.80
N ALA A 61 24.35 21.89 9.88
CA ALA A 61 24.28 23.23 9.31
C ALA A 61 24.60 23.31 7.80
N LEU A 62 24.34 22.24 7.05
CA LEU A 62 24.55 22.17 5.60
C LEU A 62 23.45 22.87 4.78
N GLY A 63 22.40 23.35 5.45
CA GLY A 63 21.25 24.01 4.85
C GLY A 63 19.96 23.21 4.99
N LYS A 64 18.84 23.84 4.61
CA LYS A 64 17.52 23.21 4.67
C LYS A 64 17.24 22.43 3.38
N PHE A 65 17.19 21.12 3.48
CA PHE A 65 16.84 20.24 2.39
C PHE A 65 15.44 19.68 2.60
N SER A 66 14.70 19.50 1.50
CA SER A 66 13.41 18.83 1.49
C SER A 66 13.48 17.62 0.56
N VAL A 67 13.20 16.45 1.11
CA VAL A 67 13.11 15.19 0.34
C VAL A 67 11.62 14.85 0.19
N GLY A 68 11.14 14.89 -1.04
CA GLY A 68 9.73 14.74 -1.35
C GLY A 68 9.41 13.52 -2.23
N PRO A 69 8.15 13.42 -2.71
CA PRO A 69 7.68 12.31 -3.54
C PRO A 69 8.58 11.95 -4.74
N PRO A 70 9.23 12.90 -5.46
CA PRO A 70 10.09 12.54 -6.59
C PRO A 70 11.23 11.59 -6.23
N TYR A 71 11.88 11.81 -5.07
CA TYR A 71 12.95 10.93 -4.59
C TYR A 71 12.44 9.50 -4.33
N PHE A 72 11.35 9.40 -3.56
CA PHE A 72 10.77 8.09 -3.22
C PHE A 72 10.23 7.38 -4.45
N ASN A 73 9.54 8.08 -5.34
CA ASN A 73 9.00 7.48 -6.56
C ASN A 73 10.10 6.95 -7.48
N LEU A 74 11.22 7.68 -7.62
CA LEU A 74 12.33 7.28 -8.48
C LEU A 74 13.02 5.99 -7.99
N LEU A 75 13.16 5.81 -6.69
CA LEU A 75 13.93 4.71 -6.11
C LEU A 75 13.04 3.56 -5.62
N PHE A 76 11.97 3.87 -4.88
CA PHE A 76 11.13 2.85 -4.25
C PHE A 76 10.21 2.14 -5.23
N VAL A 77 9.65 2.85 -6.22
CA VAL A 77 8.71 2.25 -7.19
C VAL A 77 9.38 1.17 -8.03
N PRO A 78 10.55 1.39 -8.67
CA PRO A 78 11.24 0.33 -9.42
C PRO A 78 11.58 -0.89 -8.56
N LEU A 79 12.04 -0.68 -7.32
CA LEU A 79 12.33 -1.78 -6.39
C LEU A 79 11.07 -2.61 -6.08
N THR A 80 9.94 -1.95 -5.86
CA THR A 80 8.66 -2.61 -5.60
C THR A 80 8.17 -3.40 -6.81
N LEU A 81 8.31 -2.87 -8.02
CA LEU A 81 7.93 -3.58 -9.24
C LEU A 81 8.77 -4.84 -9.46
N LEU A 82 10.09 -4.76 -9.22
CA LEU A 82 10.98 -5.93 -9.26
C LEU A 82 10.60 -6.95 -8.19
N LEU A 83 10.33 -6.51 -6.96
CA LEU A 83 9.86 -7.37 -5.88
C LEU A 83 8.60 -8.14 -6.28
N LEU A 84 7.59 -7.47 -6.84
CA LEU A 84 6.36 -8.10 -7.31
C LEU A 84 6.63 -9.11 -8.44
N PHE A 85 7.50 -8.78 -9.38
CA PHE A 85 7.86 -9.70 -10.45
C PHE A 85 8.45 -11.01 -9.89
N PHE A 86 9.46 -10.91 -9.02
CA PHE A 86 10.09 -12.10 -8.42
C PHE A 86 9.18 -12.82 -7.42
N MET A 87 8.30 -12.09 -6.73
CA MET A 87 7.30 -12.70 -5.84
C MET A 87 6.34 -13.63 -6.59
N GLY A 88 6.00 -13.34 -7.85
CA GLY A 88 5.21 -14.24 -8.69
C GLY A 88 5.95 -15.52 -9.10
N ILE A 89 7.28 -15.52 -9.12
CA ILE A 89 8.08 -16.70 -9.46
C ILE A 89 8.33 -17.57 -8.23
N GLY A 90 8.58 -16.96 -7.07
CA GLY A 90 9.00 -17.62 -5.84
C GLY A 90 8.20 -18.87 -5.43
N PRO A 91 6.85 -18.83 -5.41
CA PRO A 91 6.02 -19.99 -5.05
C PRO A 91 6.18 -21.19 -5.99
N ALA A 92 6.53 -20.96 -7.25
CA ALA A 92 6.72 -22.02 -8.24
C ALA A 92 8.08 -22.73 -8.13
N THR A 93 9.02 -22.19 -7.33
CA THR A 93 10.39 -22.74 -7.19
C THR A 93 10.50 -23.77 -6.08
N ASN A 94 11.39 -24.75 -6.28
CA ASN A 94 11.77 -25.75 -5.29
C ASN A 94 13.04 -25.33 -4.52
N TRP A 95 13.26 -26.05 -3.38
CA TRP A 95 14.48 -25.95 -2.56
C TRP A 95 15.64 -26.56 -3.29
N LYS A 96 16.48 -26.31 -3.93
CA LYS A 96 17.62 -26.87 -4.67
C LYS A 96 17.57 -26.47 -6.16
N LYS A 97 18.42 -27.11 -6.94
CA LYS A 97 18.54 -26.84 -8.38
C LYS A 97 17.27 -27.25 -9.12
N GLN A 98 16.76 -26.36 -9.97
CA GLN A 98 15.61 -26.59 -10.84
C GLN A 98 15.88 -25.99 -12.21
N SER A 99 15.39 -26.62 -13.28
CA SER A 99 15.43 -26.03 -14.62
C SER A 99 14.38 -24.94 -14.77
N VAL A 100 14.70 -23.93 -15.58
CA VAL A 100 13.83 -22.78 -15.86
C VAL A 100 12.51 -23.21 -16.47
N ASP A 101 12.54 -24.22 -17.34
CA ASP A 101 11.35 -24.71 -18.05
C ASP A 101 10.27 -25.24 -17.09
N VAL A 102 10.68 -25.94 -16.04
CA VAL A 102 9.76 -26.47 -15.01
C VAL A 102 9.09 -25.35 -14.23
N ILE A 103 9.74 -24.20 -14.10
CA ILE A 103 9.19 -23.01 -13.43
C ILE A 103 8.25 -22.25 -14.39
N LEU A 104 8.74 -21.96 -15.60
CA LEU A 104 8.05 -21.06 -16.53
C LEU A 104 6.87 -21.70 -17.25
N LEU A 105 6.94 -23.00 -17.59
CA LEU A 105 5.90 -23.67 -18.36
C LEU A 105 4.49 -23.54 -17.74
N PRO A 106 4.28 -23.78 -16.43
CA PRO A 106 2.97 -23.60 -15.80
C PRO A 106 2.57 -22.13 -15.63
N LEU A 107 3.54 -21.21 -15.58
CA LEU A 107 3.28 -19.79 -15.38
C LEU A 107 3.03 -19.02 -16.68
N ARG A 108 3.33 -19.59 -17.86
CA ARG A 108 3.15 -18.91 -19.15
C ARG A 108 1.71 -18.44 -19.40
N LYS A 109 0.71 -19.24 -18.99
CA LYS A 109 -0.72 -18.88 -19.11
C LYS A 109 -1.07 -17.75 -18.15
N VAL A 110 -0.50 -17.76 -16.96
CA VAL A 110 -0.66 -16.69 -15.96
C VAL A 110 -0.08 -15.39 -16.47
N LEU A 111 1.12 -15.45 -17.08
CA LEU A 111 1.76 -14.27 -17.67
C LEU A 111 0.92 -13.68 -18.80
N LEU A 112 0.40 -14.51 -19.70
CA LEU A 112 -0.48 -14.05 -20.78
C LEU A 112 -1.75 -13.39 -20.22
N ALA A 113 -2.40 -14.03 -19.25
CA ALA A 113 -3.57 -13.45 -18.58
C ALA A 113 -3.24 -12.13 -17.87
N ALA A 114 -2.09 -12.05 -17.21
CA ALA A 114 -1.63 -10.84 -16.55
C ALA A 114 -1.44 -9.68 -17.54
N VAL A 115 -0.87 -9.94 -18.73
CA VAL A 115 -0.71 -8.91 -19.78
C VAL A 115 -2.08 -8.45 -20.32
N ILE A 116 -3.01 -9.37 -20.52
CA ILE A 116 -4.38 -9.01 -20.95
C ILE A 116 -5.07 -8.14 -19.89
N ILE A 117 -4.98 -8.53 -18.61
CA ILE A 117 -5.58 -7.79 -17.50
C ILE A 117 -4.91 -6.41 -17.33
N ALA A 118 -3.60 -6.32 -17.54
CA ALA A 118 -2.83 -5.06 -17.48
C ALA A 118 -3.37 -4.00 -18.45
N ILE A 119 -3.90 -4.42 -19.57
CA ILE A 119 -4.45 -3.53 -20.60
C ILE A 119 -5.95 -3.35 -20.41
N ALA A 120 -6.69 -4.44 -20.27
CA ALA A 120 -8.15 -4.42 -20.28
C ALA A 120 -8.76 -3.73 -19.05
N LEU A 121 -8.20 -3.96 -17.86
CA LEU A 121 -8.81 -3.46 -16.61
C LEU A 121 -8.74 -1.94 -16.50
N PRO A 122 -7.59 -1.26 -16.69
CA PRO A 122 -7.55 0.21 -16.64
C PRO A 122 -8.44 0.86 -17.71
N LEU A 123 -8.46 0.33 -18.93
CA LEU A 123 -9.30 0.84 -20.01
C LEU A 123 -10.79 0.69 -19.71
N ALA A 124 -11.21 -0.46 -19.17
CA ALA A 124 -12.62 -0.73 -18.87
C ALA A 124 -13.18 0.15 -17.74
N PHE A 125 -12.39 0.46 -16.71
CA PHE A 125 -12.86 1.19 -15.53
C PHE A 125 -12.60 2.69 -15.57
N PHE A 126 -11.55 3.14 -16.27
CA PHE A 126 -11.12 4.55 -16.24
C PHE A 126 -11.07 5.20 -17.63
N GLY A 127 -11.32 4.45 -18.69
CA GLY A 127 -11.33 4.97 -20.07
C GLY A 127 -9.96 5.43 -20.59
N ASN A 128 -8.90 5.34 -19.78
CA ASN A 128 -7.53 5.67 -20.14
C ASN A 128 -6.55 4.60 -19.63
N TRP A 129 -5.34 4.60 -20.19
CA TRP A 129 -4.32 3.61 -19.85
C TRP A 129 -2.98 4.26 -19.51
N PRO A 130 -2.79 4.77 -18.26
CA PRO A 130 -1.48 5.14 -17.78
C PRO A 130 -0.61 3.88 -17.69
N TRP A 131 0.52 3.85 -18.39
CA TRP A 131 1.37 2.66 -18.48
C TRP A 131 1.83 2.15 -17.11
N GLN A 132 2.04 3.06 -16.14
CA GLN A 132 2.42 2.72 -14.76
C GLN A 132 1.33 1.90 -14.07
N VAL A 133 0.07 2.28 -14.26
CA VAL A 133 -1.08 1.53 -13.71
C VAL A 133 -1.20 0.18 -14.40
N GLY A 134 -1.10 0.16 -15.74
CA GLY A 134 -1.12 -1.07 -16.51
C GLY A 134 -0.05 -2.07 -16.05
N LEU A 135 1.19 -1.61 -15.90
CA LEU A 135 2.30 -2.43 -15.40
C LEU A 135 2.02 -2.96 -13.99
N THR A 136 1.55 -2.09 -13.09
CA THR A 136 1.24 -2.46 -11.69
C THR A 136 0.10 -3.48 -11.62
N VAL A 137 -0.99 -3.25 -12.35
CA VAL A 137 -2.14 -4.18 -12.45
C VAL A 137 -1.69 -5.52 -13.03
N GLY A 138 -0.87 -5.51 -14.07
CA GLY A 138 -0.30 -6.71 -14.66
C GLY A 138 0.55 -7.52 -13.67
N LEU A 139 1.43 -6.85 -12.92
CA LEU A 139 2.25 -7.51 -11.89
C LEU A 139 1.39 -8.05 -10.73
N CYS A 140 0.36 -7.32 -10.31
CA CYS A 140 -0.59 -7.84 -9.32
C CYS A 140 -1.34 -9.08 -9.83
N ALA A 141 -1.82 -9.06 -11.07
CA ALA A 141 -2.46 -10.21 -11.71
C ALA A 141 -1.48 -11.40 -11.87
N TRP A 142 -0.21 -11.12 -12.20
CA TRP A 142 0.87 -12.10 -12.26
C TRP A 142 1.08 -12.80 -10.91
N VAL A 143 1.25 -12.05 -9.83
CA VAL A 143 1.44 -12.61 -8.49
C VAL A 143 0.20 -13.38 -8.05
N PHE A 144 -0.99 -12.81 -8.21
CA PHE A 144 -2.25 -13.45 -7.85
C PHE A 144 -2.46 -14.78 -8.60
N GLY A 145 -2.28 -14.78 -9.93
CA GLY A 145 -2.38 -15.97 -10.74
C GLY A 145 -1.35 -17.05 -10.35
N SER A 146 -0.12 -16.64 -10.01
CA SER A 146 0.91 -17.56 -9.52
C SER A 146 0.55 -18.17 -8.17
N GLN A 147 -0.07 -17.42 -7.26
CA GLN A 147 -0.61 -17.94 -6.00
C GLN A 147 -1.70 -18.99 -6.25
N LEU A 148 -2.62 -18.73 -7.18
CA LEU A 148 -3.68 -19.69 -7.54
C LEU A 148 -3.10 -21.00 -8.10
N VAL A 149 -2.07 -20.91 -8.94
CA VAL A 149 -1.35 -22.08 -9.46
C VAL A 149 -0.66 -22.86 -8.34
N ASP A 150 -0.01 -22.18 -7.39
CA ASP A 150 0.65 -22.81 -6.24
C ASP A 150 -0.38 -23.53 -5.34
N ILE A 151 -1.50 -22.87 -5.01
CA ILE A 151 -2.61 -23.46 -4.24
C ILE A 151 -3.17 -24.69 -4.96
N ALA A 152 -3.43 -24.58 -6.25
CA ALA A 152 -3.97 -25.68 -7.06
C ALA A 152 -3.02 -26.89 -7.03
N ARG A 153 -1.71 -26.68 -7.22
CA ARG A 153 -0.69 -27.74 -7.22
C ARG A 153 -0.59 -28.42 -5.85
N LYS A 154 -0.57 -27.67 -4.77
CA LYS A 154 -0.45 -28.22 -3.41
C LYS A 154 -1.72 -28.95 -2.93
N SER A 155 -2.87 -28.64 -3.53
CA SER A 155 -4.15 -29.31 -3.19
C SER A 155 -4.46 -30.55 -4.02
N GLN A 156 -3.68 -30.85 -5.07
CA GLN A 156 -3.99 -31.95 -6.03
C GLN A 156 -3.86 -33.37 -5.44
N ASN A 157 -2.99 -33.57 -4.44
CA ASN A 157 -2.67 -34.91 -3.91
C ASN A 157 -3.67 -35.41 -2.84
N ALA A 158 -4.93 -35.01 -2.91
CA ALA A 158 -5.98 -35.45 -2.02
C ALA A 158 -7.18 -36.00 -2.78
N SER A 159 -7.97 -36.87 -2.16
CA SER A 159 -9.16 -37.49 -2.77
C SER A 159 -10.21 -36.47 -3.25
N THR A 160 -10.22 -35.28 -2.67
CA THR A 160 -11.01 -34.11 -3.10
C THR A 160 -10.22 -32.84 -2.93
N ARG A 161 -10.47 -31.80 -3.75
CA ARG A 161 -9.81 -30.48 -3.64
C ARG A 161 -10.02 -29.87 -2.26
N ILE A 162 -11.20 -29.98 -1.67
CA ILE A 162 -11.51 -29.45 -0.33
C ILE A 162 -10.63 -30.09 0.74
N LYS A 163 -10.46 -31.42 0.69
CA LYS A 163 -9.53 -32.14 1.59
C LYS A 163 -8.07 -31.75 1.33
N GLY A 164 -7.71 -31.42 0.08
CA GLY A 164 -6.38 -30.89 -0.24
C GLY A 164 -6.13 -29.52 0.39
N LEU A 165 -7.07 -28.60 0.30
CA LEU A 165 -6.99 -27.27 0.89
C LEU A 165 -6.93 -27.30 2.42
N SER A 166 -7.70 -28.19 3.08
CA SER A 166 -7.71 -28.32 4.54
C SER A 166 -6.40 -28.89 5.11
N ARG A 167 -5.58 -29.57 4.31
CA ARG A 167 -4.25 -30.07 4.69
C ARG A 167 -3.16 -29.01 4.69
N LEU A 168 -3.42 -27.86 4.01
CA LEU A 168 -2.47 -26.74 3.98
C LEU A 168 -2.39 -26.11 5.37
N THR A 169 -1.17 -25.76 5.76
CA THR A 169 -0.89 -25.27 7.11
C THR A 169 -1.36 -23.83 7.32
N ARG A 170 -1.55 -23.44 8.58
CA ARG A 170 -1.90 -22.05 8.92
C ARG A 170 -0.84 -21.05 8.44
N SER A 171 0.44 -21.39 8.55
CA SER A 171 1.54 -20.58 8.05
C SER A 171 1.48 -20.38 6.53
N TYR A 172 1.06 -21.42 5.79
CA TYR A 172 0.88 -21.30 4.34
C TYR A 172 -0.27 -20.33 3.99
N TRP A 173 -1.42 -20.46 4.65
CA TRP A 173 -2.54 -19.55 4.44
C TRP A 173 -2.24 -18.11 4.90
N GLY A 174 -1.46 -17.97 5.98
CA GLY A 174 -0.97 -16.68 6.45
C GLY A 174 -0.09 -15.99 5.41
N MET A 175 0.83 -16.74 4.79
CA MET A 175 1.65 -16.23 3.67
C MET A 175 0.78 -15.80 2.48
N GLN A 176 -0.20 -16.62 2.06
CA GLN A 176 -1.07 -16.28 0.93
C GLN A 176 -1.89 -15.02 1.21
N LEU A 177 -2.43 -14.90 2.44
CA LEU A 177 -3.18 -13.72 2.86
C LEU A 177 -2.30 -12.46 2.90
N ALA A 178 -1.06 -12.58 3.40
CA ALA A 178 -0.12 -11.46 3.45
C ALA A 178 0.27 -10.98 2.03
N HIS A 179 0.54 -11.91 1.12
CA HIS A 179 0.81 -11.55 -0.28
C HIS A 179 -0.40 -10.89 -0.95
N LEU A 180 -1.62 -11.42 -0.74
CA LEU A 180 -2.85 -10.81 -1.24
C LEU A 180 -3.03 -9.40 -0.67
N GLY A 181 -2.76 -9.20 0.62
CA GLY A 181 -2.77 -7.89 1.26
C GLY A 181 -1.81 -6.90 0.60
N LEU A 182 -0.59 -7.35 0.27
CA LEU A 182 0.36 -6.52 -0.47
C LEU A 182 -0.18 -6.11 -1.84
N LEU A 183 -0.79 -7.04 -2.59
CA LEU A 183 -1.39 -6.71 -3.90
C LEU A 183 -2.51 -5.67 -3.77
N VAL A 184 -3.38 -5.81 -2.76
CA VAL A 184 -4.45 -4.85 -2.48
C VAL A 184 -3.88 -3.47 -2.14
N THR A 185 -2.83 -3.40 -1.31
CA THR A 185 -2.13 -2.14 -1.01
C THR A 185 -1.54 -1.51 -2.26
N VAL A 186 -0.82 -2.29 -3.06
CA VAL A 186 -0.16 -1.80 -4.29
C VAL A 186 -1.17 -1.30 -5.32
N LEU A 187 -2.30 -2.00 -5.50
CA LEU A 187 -3.40 -1.52 -6.34
C LEU A 187 -3.97 -0.21 -5.78
N GLY A 188 -4.22 -0.13 -4.47
CA GLY A 188 -4.69 1.10 -3.82
C GLY A 188 -3.75 2.29 -4.10
N VAL A 189 -2.44 2.10 -3.93
CA VAL A 189 -1.42 3.13 -4.23
C VAL A 189 -1.45 3.53 -5.71
N ALA A 190 -1.45 2.56 -6.64
CA ALA A 190 -1.41 2.82 -8.07
C ALA A 190 -2.65 3.59 -8.55
N PHE A 191 -3.84 3.17 -8.14
CA PHE A 191 -5.09 3.85 -8.53
C PHE A 191 -5.22 5.21 -7.88
N THR A 192 -4.93 5.34 -6.59
CA THR A 192 -4.94 6.65 -5.92
C THR A 192 -3.96 7.61 -6.57
N SER A 193 -2.73 7.18 -6.85
CA SER A 193 -1.70 8.06 -7.45
C SER A 193 -2.04 8.50 -8.87
N ALA A 194 -2.64 7.63 -9.68
CA ALA A 194 -2.89 7.92 -11.09
C ALA A 194 -4.23 8.63 -11.35
N TYR A 195 -5.25 8.39 -10.53
CA TYR A 195 -6.61 8.86 -10.79
C TYR A 195 -7.17 9.78 -9.71
N SER A 196 -6.34 10.26 -8.78
CA SER A 196 -6.77 11.34 -7.87
C SER A 196 -6.95 12.63 -8.65
N ILE A 197 -8.07 13.29 -8.41
CA ILE A 197 -8.37 14.61 -8.96
C ILE A 197 -8.44 15.58 -7.79
N GLY A 198 -7.65 16.65 -7.86
CA GLY A 198 -7.65 17.73 -6.88
C GLY A 198 -7.97 19.06 -7.57
N LYS A 199 -8.78 19.89 -6.92
CA LYS A 199 -9.01 21.27 -7.32
C LYS A 199 -8.89 22.19 -6.12
N ASP A 200 -8.10 23.22 -6.27
CA ASP A 200 -8.04 24.36 -5.34
C ASP A 200 -8.82 25.50 -6.00
N VAL A 201 -9.93 25.90 -5.39
CA VAL A 201 -10.89 26.85 -6.01
C VAL A 201 -11.31 27.89 -5.00
N ARG A 202 -11.64 29.08 -5.52
CA ARG A 202 -12.38 30.10 -4.79
C ARG A 202 -13.87 29.77 -4.87
N LEU A 203 -14.56 29.70 -3.73
CA LEU A 203 -16.02 29.54 -3.65
C LEU A 203 -16.63 30.61 -2.75
N ALA A 204 -17.63 31.33 -3.27
CA ALA A 204 -18.50 32.21 -2.47
C ALA A 204 -19.72 31.41 -1.99
N PRO A 205 -20.39 31.84 -0.90
CA PRO A 205 -21.62 31.22 -0.44
C PRO A 205 -22.67 31.11 -1.56
N GLY A 206 -23.21 29.90 -1.76
CA GLY A 206 -24.15 29.57 -2.83
C GLY A 206 -23.49 29.08 -4.14
N GLU A 207 -22.18 29.25 -4.32
CA GLU A 207 -21.48 28.74 -5.49
C GLU A 207 -21.26 27.22 -5.41
N SER A 208 -21.21 26.59 -6.58
CA SER A 208 -20.96 25.15 -6.70
C SER A 208 -19.90 24.84 -7.73
N ILE A 209 -19.19 23.71 -7.51
CA ILE A 209 -18.20 23.17 -8.47
C ILE A 209 -18.38 21.66 -8.59
N THR A 210 -18.16 21.14 -9.79
CA THR A 210 -18.16 19.70 -10.04
C THR A 210 -16.75 19.15 -10.13
N VAL A 211 -16.47 18.09 -9.35
CA VAL A 211 -15.21 17.34 -9.35
C VAL A 211 -15.53 15.87 -9.53
N ASN A 212 -15.09 15.27 -10.62
CA ASN A 212 -15.35 13.87 -10.96
C ASN A 212 -16.83 13.44 -10.84
N GLY A 213 -17.75 14.26 -11.34
CA GLY A 213 -19.20 13.99 -11.30
C GLY A 213 -19.89 14.35 -9.99
N TYR A 214 -19.16 14.64 -8.90
CA TYR A 214 -19.69 15.12 -7.64
C TYR A 214 -19.83 16.64 -7.66
N ALA A 215 -21.02 17.17 -7.40
CA ALA A 215 -21.26 18.59 -7.23
C ALA A 215 -21.04 18.96 -5.76
N PHE A 216 -20.23 19.99 -5.52
CA PHE A 216 -19.94 20.56 -4.20
C PHE A 216 -20.49 21.97 -4.16
N ARG A 217 -21.53 22.20 -3.36
CA ARG A 217 -22.12 23.53 -3.12
C ARG A 217 -21.60 24.06 -1.78
N PHE A 218 -21.04 25.26 -1.80
CA PHE A 218 -20.53 25.92 -0.61
C PHE A 218 -21.59 26.84 -0.02
N ASP A 219 -22.04 26.58 1.22
CA ASP A 219 -23.09 27.36 1.89
C ASP A 219 -22.51 28.45 2.80
N GLY A 220 -21.19 28.48 2.99
CA GLY A 220 -20.49 29.50 3.77
C GLY A 220 -19.72 28.95 4.97
N VAL A 221 -19.19 29.86 5.78
CA VAL A 221 -18.40 29.56 6.98
C VAL A 221 -19.02 30.23 8.19
N GLN A 222 -19.05 29.55 9.33
CA GLN A 222 -19.52 30.04 10.63
C GLN A 222 -18.48 29.79 11.71
N ASP A 223 -18.46 30.68 12.71
CA ASP A 223 -17.64 30.46 13.90
C ASP A 223 -18.20 29.31 14.73
N HIS A 224 -17.33 28.42 15.16
CA HIS A 224 -17.66 27.25 15.97
C HIS A 224 -16.73 27.16 17.18
N GLN A 225 -17.32 26.95 18.36
CA GLN A 225 -16.54 26.73 19.60
C GLN A 225 -16.53 25.25 19.95
N GLY A 226 -15.33 24.65 19.92
CA GLY A 226 -15.08 23.30 20.38
C GLY A 226 -14.66 23.25 21.85
N PRO A 227 -14.46 22.04 22.39
CA PRO A 227 -14.08 21.85 23.81
C PRO A 227 -12.78 22.55 24.19
N ASN A 228 -11.78 22.53 23.33
CA ASN A 228 -10.43 23.09 23.57
C ASN A 228 -9.88 23.91 22.38
N TYR A 229 -10.76 24.27 21.42
CA TYR A 229 -10.41 25.07 20.25
C TYR A 229 -11.54 26.03 19.87
N VAL A 230 -11.21 27.02 19.07
CA VAL A 230 -12.16 27.81 18.27
C VAL A 230 -11.93 27.48 16.81
N ALA A 231 -12.97 27.44 16.00
CA ALA A 231 -12.86 27.08 14.60
C ALA A 231 -13.73 27.96 13.71
N GLN A 232 -13.29 28.14 12.49
CA GLN A 232 -14.11 28.52 11.36
C GLN A 232 -14.56 27.25 10.66
N ARG A 233 -15.88 26.96 10.72
CA ARG A 233 -16.49 25.75 10.17
C ARG A 233 -17.22 26.07 8.87
N GLY A 234 -16.76 25.45 7.79
CA GLY A 234 -17.44 25.48 6.50
C GLY A 234 -18.60 24.51 6.43
N THR A 235 -19.57 24.80 5.59
CA THR A 235 -20.64 23.89 5.22
C THR A 235 -20.62 23.70 3.72
N LEU A 236 -20.45 22.45 3.28
CA LEU A 236 -20.48 22.06 1.87
C LEU A 236 -21.46 20.90 1.68
N GLU A 237 -22.43 21.07 0.81
CA GLU A 237 -23.29 19.99 0.35
C GLU A 237 -22.66 19.29 -0.84
N VAL A 238 -22.50 17.98 -0.75
CA VAL A 238 -21.96 17.12 -1.81
C VAL A 238 -23.08 16.28 -2.38
N SER A 239 -23.31 16.33 -3.68
CA SER A 239 -24.35 15.56 -4.36
C SER A 239 -23.83 14.83 -5.60
N HIS A 240 -24.37 13.62 -5.86
CA HIS A 240 -24.08 12.79 -7.03
C HIS A 240 -25.13 11.68 -7.14
N ASP A 241 -25.84 11.56 -8.25
CA ASP A 241 -26.77 10.47 -8.55
C ASP A 241 -27.69 10.04 -7.38
N GLY A 242 -28.34 11.01 -6.72
CA GLY A 242 -29.22 10.78 -5.57
C GLY A 242 -28.53 10.62 -4.21
N PHE A 243 -27.21 10.58 -4.19
CA PHE A 243 -26.41 10.72 -2.96
C PHE A 243 -26.33 12.21 -2.59
N VAL A 244 -26.64 12.54 -1.33
CA VAL A 244 -26.47 13.90 -0.78
C VAL A 244 -25.88 13.77 0.62
N GLU A 245 -24.82 14.50 0.89
CA GLU A 245 -24.17 14.55 2.20
C GLU A 245 -23.62 15.95 2.48
N VAL A 246 -23.68 16.38 3.73
CA VAL A 246 -23.15 17.67 4.17
C VAL A 246 -21.82 17.47 4.87
N LEU A 247 -20.80 18.17 4.40
CA LEU A 247 -19.45 18.13 4.93
C LEU A 247 -19.12 19.41 5.69
N HIS A 248 -18.40 19.27 6.80
CA HIS A 248 -18.01 20.37 7.67
C HIS A 248 -16.49 20.44 7.84
N PRO A 249 -15.74 20.94 6.86
CA PRO A 249 -14.31 21.21 7.05
C PRO A 249 -14.12 22.38 8.00
N GLU A 250 -13.07 22.31 8.83
CA GLU A 250 -12.81 23.33 9.84
C GLU A 250 -11.38 23.85 9.76
N LYS A 251 -11.22 25.15 10.09
CA LYS A 251 -9.93 25.75 10.38
C LYS A 251 -9.90 26.03 11.86
N ARG A 252 -9.17 25.21 12.62
CA ARG A 252 -9.11 25.21 14.09
C ARG A 252 -7.92 25.99 14.61
N ILE A 253 -8.13 26.67 15.75
CA ILE A 253 -7.04 27.25 16.57
C ILE A 253 -7.21 26.65 17.96
N TYR A 254 -6.26 25.80 18.34
CA TYR A 254 -6.26 25.17 19.66
C TYR A 254 -5.79 26.17 20.71
N ARG A 255 -6.50 26.23 21.87
CA ARG A 255 -6.25 27.24 22.92
C ARG A 255 -4.85 27.23 23.52
N VAL A 256 -4.18 26.06 23.53
CA VAL A 256 -2.83 25.89 24.07
C VAL A 256 -1.76 26.21 23.02
N GLN A 257 -1.88 25.63 21.84
CA GLN A 257 -0.84 25.74 20.80
C GLN A 257 -0.91 27.06 20.01
N GLN A 258 -2.06 27.74 19.98
CA GLN A 258 -2.32 29.00 19.27
C GLN A 258 -1.95 28.97 17.77
N SER A 259 -1.74 27.77 17.19
CA SER A 259 -1.41 27.60 15.77
C SER A 259 -2.64 27.16 14.98
N PRO A 260 -2.90 27.74 13.80
CA PRO A 260 -3.98 27.32 12.92
C PRO A 260 -3.76 25.89 12.43
N MET A 261 -4.78 25.05 12.49
CA MET A 261 -4.78 23.69 11.98
C MET A 261 -6.00 23.50 11.07
N THR A 262 -5.76 22.98 9.86
CA THR A 262 -6.83 22.64 8.93
C THR A 262 -7.34 21.23 9.21
N GLU A 263 -8.60 21.12 9.60
CA GLU A 263 -9.34 19.88 9.75
C GLU A 263 -10.19 19.65 8.51
N ALA A 264 -9.83 18.69 7.71
CA ALA A 264 -10.57 18.33 6.52
C ALA A 264 -11.80 17.49 6.86
N ALA A 265 -12.91 17.73 6.15
CA ALA A 265 -14.05 16.84 6.15
C ALA A 265 -13.85 15.76 5.07
N ILE A 266 -14.06 14.50 5.45
CA ILE A 266 -13.88 13.35 4.56
C ILE A 266 -15.14 12.49 4.58
N THR A 267 -15.71 12.25 3.41
CA THR A 267 -16.71 11.20 3.23
C THR A 267 -16.19 10.18 2.24
N GLY A 268 -16.43 8.90 2.52
CA GLY A 268 -15.86 7.87 1.68
C GLY A 268 -16.59 6.54 1.75
N ASN A 269 -16.42 5.78 0.69
CA ASN A 269 -16.85 4.39 0.59
C ASN A 269 -15.66 3.47 0.27
N THR A 270 -15.93 2.20 -0.02
CA THR A 270 -14.87 1.21 -0.33
C THR A 270 -14.01 1.61 -1.54
N PHE A 271 -14.53 2.40 -2.47
CA PHE A 271 -13.88 2.68 -3.75
C PHE A 271 -13.34 4.10 -3.89
N ARG A 272 -13.77 5.04 -3.04
CA ARG A 272 -13.31 6.44 -3.11
C ARG A 272 -13.46 7.17 -1.78
N ASP A 273 -12.63 8.19 -1.57
CA ASP A 273 -12.85 9.24 -0.57
C ASP A 273 -12.96 10.59 -1.27
N LEU A 274 -13.94 11.40 -0.81
CA LEU A 274 -14.04 12.81 -1.09
C LEU A 274 -13.50 13.56 0.11
N TYR A 275 -12.57 14.44 -0.14
CA TYR A 275 -11.86 15.23 0.87
C TYR A 275 -12.09 16.70 0.57
N VAL A 276 -12.51 17.46 1.58
CA VAL A 276 -12.70 18.90 1.49
C VAL A 276 -11.96 19.58 2.63
N ALA A 277 -11.17 20.61 2.31
CA ALA A 277 -10.47 21.41 3.30
C ALA A 277 -10.66 22.90 3.02
N LEU A 278 -10.82 23.68 4.11
CA LEU A 278 -10.81 25.13 4.04
C LEU A 278 -9.37 25.66 3.98
N GLY A 279 -9.12 26.56 3.05
CA GLY A 279 -7.90 27.35 2.99
C GLY A 279 -8.04 28.69 3.71
N GLU A 280 -7.65 29.79 3.05
CA GLU A 280 -7.73 31.14 3.59
C GLU A 280 -9.05 31.83 3.19
N PRO A 281 -9.60 32.73 4.03
CA PRO A 281 -10.68 33.61 3.64
C PRO A 281 -10.25 34.55 2.52
N LEU A 282 -11.14 34.80 1.59
CA LEU A 282 -10.96 35.68 0.45
C LEU A 282 -11.99 36.81 0.47
N ASP A 283 -12.00 37.64 -0.57
CA ASP A 283 -12.90 38.80 -0.68
C ASP A 283 -14.39 38.38 -0.76
N ALA A 284 -15.28 39.24 -0.27
CA ALA A 284 -16.74 39.10 -0.34
C ALA A 284 -17.31 37.79 0.29
N GLY A 285 -16.69 37.31 1.36
CA GLY A 285 -17.14 36.09 2.07
C GLY A 285 -16.79 34.78 1.36
N ALA A 286 -16.04 34.85 0.25
CA ALA A 286 -15.53 33.67 -0.43
C ALA A 286 -14.34 33.06 0.34
N TRP A 287 -14.12 31.78 0.11
CA TRP A 287 -13.01 31.01 0.69
C TRP A 287 -12.24 30.25 -0.36
N ALA A 288 -10.95 30.08 -0.13
CA ALA A 288 -10.18 29.08 -0.83
C ALA A 288 -10.62 27.70 -0.32
N VAL A 289 -11.09 26.84 -1.22
CA VAL A 289 -11.54 25.48 -0.86
C VAL A 289 -10.75 24.48 -1.67
N ARG A 290 -10.20 23.51 -0.98
CA ARG A 290 -9.45 22.41 -1.60
C ARG A 290 -10.32 21.16 -1.60
N ILE A 291 -10.56 20.61 -2.78
CA ILE A 291 -11.43 19.44 -2.97
C ILE A 291 -10.62 18.35 -3.66
N TYR A 292 -10.62 17.14 -3.10
CA TYR A 292 -10.02 15.96 -3.71
C TYR A 292 -11.04 14.84 -3.85
N HIS A 293 -11.00 14.18 -5.00
CA HIS A 293 -11.54 12.86 -5.22
C HIS A 293 -10.38 11.87 -5.25
N LYS A 294 -10.31 10.93 -4.30
CA LYS A 294 -9.23 9.95 -4.17
C LYS A 294 -9.77 8.54 -4.32
N PRO A 295 -9.64 7.90 -5.50
CA PRO A 295 -10.12 6.54 -5.70
C PRO A 295 -9.24 5.54 -4.96
N MET A 296 -9.86 4.49 -4.43
CA MET A 296 -9.22 3.31 -3.83
C MET A 296 -8.24 3.58 -2.67
N ILE A 297 -8.23 4.76 -2.06
CA ILE A 297 -7.29 5.09 -0.99
C ILE A 297 -7.44 4.18 0.22
N ARG A 298 -8.66 3.72 0.53
CA ARG A 298 -8.93 2.79 1.64
C ARG A 298 -8.34 1.40 1.42
N TRP A 299 -8.08 1.01 0.18
CA TRP A 299 -7.46 -0.27 -0.15
C TRP A 299 -6.03 -0.36 0.36
N ILE A 300 -5.32 0.78 0.48
CA ILE A 300 -3.98 0.85 1.07
C ILE A 300 -4.02 0.32 2.52
N TRP A 301 -4.96 0.82 3.30
CA TRP A 301 -5.14 0.40 4.70
C TRP A 301 -5.70 -1.01 4.83
N PHE A 302 -6.68 -1.35 4.00
CA PHE A 302 -7.26 -2.68 3.98
C PHE A 302 -6.22 -3.76 3.66
N GLY A 303 -5.38 -3.51 2.67
CA GLY A 303 -4.27 -4.40 2.34
C GLY A 303 -3.25 -4.52 3.46
N ALA A 304 -2.92 -3.42 4.16
CA ALA A 304 -2.05 -3.45 5.34
C ALA A 304 -2.62 -4.31 6.47
N LEU A 305 -3.92 -4.19 6.74
CA LEU A 305 -4.61 -5.05 7.71
C LEU A 305 -4.57 -6.52 7.30
N MET A 306 -4.77 -6.83 6.02
CA MET A 306 -4.65 -8.21 5.52
C MET A 306 -3.23 -8.76 5.70
N MET A 307 -2.19 -7.96 5.47
CA MET A 307 -0.79 -8.36 5.72
C MET A 307 -0.56 -8.67 7.21
N ALA A 308 -1.05 -7.82 8.10
CA ALA A 308 -0.95 -8.02 9.55
C ALA A 308 -1.68 -9.30 9.99
N LEU A 309 -2.90 -9.53 9.52
CA LEU A 309 -3.67 -10.76 9.79
C LEU A 309 -2.97 -12.01 9.24
N GLY A 310 -2.37 -11.92 8.04
CA GLY A 310 -1.56 -12.98 7.46
C GLY A 310 -0.36 -13.35 8.33
N GLY A 311 0.34 -12.35 8.85
CA GLY A 311 1.44 -12.52 9.81
C GLY A 311 0.99 -13.19 11.10
N LEU A 312 -0.10 -12.72 11.70
CA LEU A 312 -0.69 -13.32 12.91
C LEU A 312 -1.10 -14.77 12.68
N LEU A 313 -1.74 -15.07 11.55
CA LEU A 313 -2.12 -16.43 11.20
C LEU A 313 -0.90 -17.36 11.07
N SER A 314 0.20 -16.85 10.51
CA SER A 314 1.47 -17.59 10.43
C SER A 314 2.07 -17.88 11.81
N MET A 315 2.05 -16.92 12.72
CA MET A 315 2.55 -17.07 14.09
C MET A 315 1.75 -18.11 14.90
N LEU A 316 0.47 -18.29 14.60
CA LEU A 316 -0.41 -19.26 15.26
C LEU A 316 -0.24 -20.70 14.76
N ASP A 317 0.70 -20.96 13.85
CA ASP A 317 0.94 -22.32 13.36
C ASP A 317 1.58 -23.21 14.45
N LYS A 318 0.93 -24.33 14.73
CA LYS A 318 1.33 -25.27 15.79
C LYS A 318 2.76 -25.81 15.63
N ARG A 319 3.29 -25.85 14.42
CA ARG A 319 4.65 -26.35 14.13
C ARG A 319 5.76 -25.52 14.79
N TYR A 320 5.53 -24.23 14.99
CA TYR A 320 6.50 -23.38 15.70
C TYR A 320 6.46 -23.58 17.21
N ARG A 321 5.31 -23.99 17.79
CA ARG A 321 5.17 -24.27 19.23
C ARG A 321 5.79 -25.59 19.63
N LEU A 322 5.69 -26.64 18.80
CA LEU A 322 6.21 -27.97 19.10
C LEU A 322 7.74 -28.02 19.09
N LYS A 323 8.42 -27.25 18.24
CA LYS A 323 9.89 -27.14 18.23
C LYS A 323 10.46 -26.45 19.48
N ALA A 324 9.72 -25.53 20.09
CA ALA A 324 10.15 -24.88 21.33
C ALA A 324 10.04 -25.81 22.55
N ALA A 325 9.14 -26.81 22.55
CA ALA A 325 8.95 -27.75 23.62
C ALA A 325 9.87 -29.00 23.53
N GLY A 326 10.43 -29.28 22.35
CA GLY A 326 11.29 -30.45 22.10
C GLY A 326 12.81 -30.19 22.17
N GLY A 327 13.21 -28.99 22.52
CA GLY A 327 14.61 -28.53 22.63
C GLY A 327 15.09 -28.51 24.10
N ARG A 328 14.91 -29.59 24.84
CA ARG A 328 15.63 -29.86 26.10
C ARG A 328 16.42 -31.13 25.95
#